data_c7075f7effa7c1550ec65b1880c0be72
#
_entry.id   c7075f7effa7c1550ec65b1880c0be72
#
_cell.length_a   1.000
_cell.length_b   1.000
_cell.length_c   1.000
_cell.angle_alpha   90.00
_cell.angle_beta   90.00
_cell.angle_gamma   90.00
#
_symmetry.space_group_name_H-M   'P 1'
#
loop_
_entity.id
_entity.type
_entity.pdbx_description
1 polymer ?
#
loop_
_entity_poly.entity_id
_entity_poly.type
_entity_poly.pdbx_seq_one_letter_code
_entity_poly.pdbx_strand_id
1 'polypeptide(L)'
;MQKLKPGLNILLGVTYVLIVVAALAIITLSVTTFVGKYFLQQRADDQKKALGDCALDLTPYMADRNPNYIYEILSSCAIAQNGRILFIDNNGIVQVDTFCRLNGTHPEAEEIRAVLEEGADSSMGYHVFEINSRTVTRDNPYLGSAKNKYWAAYYTQTVITGGEISGVLLLSSPVQDIVENTSSVSRGLMIFGAVFTLLIGGVTFYVTNILTLSIRKFNRAILKMRSGDFSVRVDENEIAEFGELAKAFNMMTSRLENLDSSRNQFVSDASHELKTPLASMKILSEALLTQPDAPVELYREFMTDINAEIDRLSLVINDLLTLVKTDKGMKTLILAPVEWNELLARIVNTVEPLARKKHITISYEYSEVTLQADELRLQQLCTNLIDNAIKYSPENTTVTVTLTQTLSSAVFSVADQGIGISEENLPHLFERFYRVDKARSRQAGGTGLGLSIVKQIVDQHGGSIEVQSQLNKGTTFTVTLPLVPKEATE
;
A
#
# COMPACT_ATOMS: atom_id res chain seq x y z
N MET A 1 -17.78 9.46 27.69
CA MET A 1 -16.33 9.71 27.57
C MET A 1 -15.77 8.79 26.47
N GLN A 2 -15.67 9.27 25.22
CA GLN A 2 -14.97 8.55 24.16
C GLN A 2 -13.46 8.56 24.52
N LYS A 3 -12.90 7.38 24.79
CA LYS A 3 -11.45 7.22 24.92
C LYS A 3 -10.83 7.71 23.62
N LEU A 4 -10.12 8.85 23.66
CA LEU A 4 -9.28 9.30 22.56
C LEU A 4 -8.30 8.15 22.24
N LYS A 5 -8.52 7.46 21.13
CA LYS A 5 -7.54 6.51 20.63
C LYS A 5 -6.29 7.32 20.27
N PRO A 6 -5.11 7.00 20.84
CA PRO A 6 -3.89 7.69 20.47
C PRO A 6 -3.71 7.59 18.94
N GLY A 7 -3.35 8.70 18.33
CA GLY A 7 -3.12 8.73 16.89
C GLY A 7 -2.02 7.70 16.53
N LEU A 8 -2.09 7.12 15.35
CA LEU A 8 -1.13 6.11 14.85
C LEU A 8 0.33 6.56 15.04
N ASN A 9 0.60 7.85 14.91
CA ASN A 9 1.91 8.48 15.12
C ASN A 9 2.45 8.27 16.52
N ILE A 10 1.60 8.48 17.54
CA ILE A 10 1.98 8.35 18.94
C ILE A 10 2.22 6.88 19.26
N LEU A 11 1.36 6.01 18.78
CA LEU A 11 1.50 4.57 19.03
C LEU A 11 2.79 4.02 18.41
N LEU A 12 3.07 4.32 17.13
CA LEU A 12 4.29 3.90 16.45
C LEU A 12 5.55 4.51 17.11
N GLY A 13 5.52 5.82 17.40
CA GLY A 13 6.64 6.48 18.06
C GLY A 13 6.99 5.88 19.41
N VAL A 14 5.98 5.64 20.26
CA VAL A 14 6.18 5.03 21.58
C VAL A 14 6.69 3.59 21.47
N THR A 15 6.16 2.78 20.57
CA THR A 15 6.63 1.39 20.40
C THR A 15 8.08 1.32 19.94
N TYR A 16 8.50 2.15 18.98
CA TYR A 16 9.89 2.22 18.54
C TYR A 16 10.84 2.68 19.65
N VAL A 17 10.48 3.72 20.38
CA VAL A 17 11.29 4.21 21.51
C VAL A 17 11.43 3.12 22.58
N LEU A 18 10.36 2.41 22.93
CA LEU A 18 10.42 1.31 23.89
C LEU A 18 11.35 0.17 23.44
N ILE A 19 11.31 -0.22 22.17
CA ILE A 19 12.18 -1.25 21.61
C ILE A 19 13.66 -0.80 21.71
N VAL A 20 13.94 0.44 21.32
CA VAL A 20 15.30 0.99 21.38
C VAL A 20 15.83 1.03 22.82
N VAL A 21 15.01 1.51 23.76
CA VAL A 21 15.38 1.56 25.20
C VAL A 21 15.64 0.15 25.74
N ALA A 22 14.79 -0.81 25.43
CA ALA A 22 14.97 -2.20 25.87
C ALA A 22 16.26 -2.82 25.28
N ALA A 23 16.52 -2.61 24.00
CA ALA A 23 17.73 -3.09 23.35
C ALA A 23 19.00 -2.47 23.96
N LEU A 24 19.00 -1.15 24.18
CA LEU A 24 20.13 -0.46 24.82
C LEU A 24 20.35 -0.89 26.27
N ALA A 25 19.30 -1.15 27.04
CA ALA A 25 19.41 -1.69 28.39
C ALA A 25 20.07 -3.07 28.39
N ILE A 26 19.66 -3.97 27.50
CA ILE A 26 20.25 -5.30 27.36
C ILE A 26 21.73 -5.21 26.95
N ILE A 27 22.05 -4.37 25.98
CA ILE A 27 23.43 -4.15 25.52
C ILE A 27 24.30 -3.61 26.66
N THR A 28 23.80 -2.59 27.37
CA THR A 28 24.55 -2.00 28.49
C THR A 28 24.85 -3.04 29.59
N LEU A 29 23.84 -3.82 29.98
CA LEU A 29 23.99 -4.88 30.99
C LEU A 29 24.97 -5.95 30.51
N SER A 30 24.83 -6.40 29.26
CA SER A 30 25.70 -7.44 28.70
C SER A 30 27.15 -6.99 28.59
N VAL A 31 27.41 -5.80 28.06
CA VAL A 31 28.74 -5.25 27.86
C VAL A 31 29.40 -5.00 29.22
N THR A 32 28.69 -4.39 30.18
CA THR A 32 29.21 -4.10 31.51
C THR A 32 29.60 -5.41 32.24
N THR A 33 28.74 -6.40 32.20
CA THR A 33 29.00 -7.71 32.82
C THR A 33 30.18 -8.43 32.14
N PHE A 34 30.23 -8.42 30.82
CA PHE A 34 31.31 -9.07 30.07
C PHE A 34 32.65 -8.42 30.35
N VAL A 35 32.72 -7.09 30.25
CA VAL A 35 33.94 -6.32 30.49
C VAL A 35 34.44 -6.51 31.94
N GLY A 36 33.52 -6.40 32.88
CA GLY A 36 33.87 -6.61 34.29
C GLY A 36 34.41 -8.03 34.55
N LYS A 37 33.75 -9.07 34.05
CA LYS A 37 34.24 -10.46 34.15
C LYS A 37 35.62 -10.65 33.51
N TYR A 38 35.80 -10.11 32.31
CA TYR A 38 37.04 -10.25 31.57
C TYR A 38 38.23 -9.68 32.34
N PHE A 39 38.12 -8.44 32.84
CA PHE A 39 39.21 -7.80 33.59
C PHE A 39 39.45 -8.46 34.93
N LEU A 40 38.40 -8.88 35.64
CA LEU A 40 38.59 -9.60 36.92
C LEU A 40 39.25 -10.96 36.71
N GLN A 41 38.88 -11.68 35.66
CA GLN A 41 39.50 -12.96 35.35
C GLN A 41 40.98 -12.80 34.94
N GLN A 42 41.26 -11.84 34.06
CA GLN A 42 42.63 -11.52 33.68
C GLN A 42 43.49 -11.16 34.92
N ARG A 43 42.96 -10.31 35.81
CA ARG A 43 43.64 -9.96 37.07
C ARG A 43 43.85 -11.19 37.96
N ALA A 44 42.86 -12.07 38.02
CA ALA A 44 42.95 -13.29 38.82
C ALA A 44 44.04 -14.25 38.30
N ASP A 45 44.13 -14.42 36.99
CA ASP A 45 45.14 -15.27 36.37
C ASP A 45 46.57 -14.73 36.62
N ASP A 46 46.74 -13.40 36.44
CA ASP A 46 48.01 -12.73 36.72
C ASP A 46 48.42 -12.83 38.19
N GLN A 47 47.49 -12.59 39.10
CA GLN A 47 47.73 -12.66 40.54
C GLN A 47 48.01 -14.09 41.03
N LYS A 48 47.30 -15.09 40.53
CA LYS A 48 47.57 -16.52 40.87
C LYS A 48 48.97 -16.92 40.40
N LYS A 49 49.34 -16.56 39.18
CA LYS A 49 50.67 -16.84 38.63
C LYS A 49 51.77 -16.20 39.51
N ALA A 50 51.63 -14.90 39.81
CA ALA A 50 52.58 -14.18 40.64
C ALA A 50 52.67 -14.77 42.07
N LEU A 51 51.57 -15.20 42.65
CA LEU A 51 51.55 -15.83 43.96
C LEU A 51 52.20 -17.25 43.92
N GLY A 52 51.99 -17.99 42.82
CA GLY A 52 52.69 -19.26 42.58
C GLY A 52 54.20 -19.10 42.47
N ASP A 53 54.64 -18.09 41.70
CA ASP A 53 56.07 -17.76 41.59
C ASP A 53 56.65 -17.37 42.96
N CYS A 54 55.92 -16.55 43.74
CA CYS A 54 56.29 -16.17 45.08
C CYS A 54 56.38 -17.40 46.05
N ALA A 55 55.48 -18.37 45.95
CA ALA A 55 55.52 -19.59 46.72
C ALA A 55 56.77 -20.44 46.38
N LEU A 56 57.16 -20.50 45.11
CA LEU A 56 58.39 -21.20 44.70
C LEU A 56 59.65 -20.50 45.22
N ASP A 57 59.68 -19.16 45.10
CA ASP A 57 60.81 -18.38 45.65
C ASP A 57 60.97 -18.53 47.19
N LEU A 58 59.89 -18.72 47.87
CA LEU A 58 59.87 -18.89 49.31
C LEU A 58 60.36 -20.32 49.79
N THR A 59 60.11 -21.36 48.99
CA THR A 59 60.40 -22.76 49.32
C THR A 59 61.79 -23.01 49.83
N PRO A 60 62.91 -22.48 49.30
CA PRO A 60 64.28 -22.73 49.82
C PRO A 60 64.51 -22.21 51.23
N TYR A 61 63.78 -21.13 51.60
CA TYR A 61 63.97 -20.45 52.91
C TYR A 61 63.07 -21.02 54.04
N MET A 62 62.13 -21.91 53.67
CA MET A 62 61.23 -22.57 54.65
C MET A 62 61.95 -23.52 55.54
N ALA A 63 63.07 -24.12 55.16
CA ALA A 63 63.89 -25.01 55.97
C ALA A 63 64.54 -24.30 57.17
N ASP A 64 65.03 -23.06 56.94
CA ASP A 64 65.72 -22.29 58.01
C ASP A 64 64.74 -21.53 58.91
N ARG A 65 63.43 -21.48 58.56
CA ARG A 65 62.36 -20.77 59.30
C ARG A 65 62.71 -19.39 59.81
N ASN A 66 63.62 -18.66 59.10
CA ASN A 66 64.02 -17.30 59.50
C ASN A 66 62.93 -16.29 59.07
N PRO A 67 62.19 -15.71 60.00
CA PRO A 67 61.05 -14.86 59.72
C PRO A 67 61.46 -13.58 58.89
N ASN A 68 62.68 -13.11 59.03
CA ASN A 68 63.15 -11.91 58.37
C ASN A 68 63.35 -12.14 56.88
N TYR A 69 63.85 -13.27 56.42
CA TYR A 69 64.00 -13.57 54.98
C TYR A 69 62.63 -13.83 54.35
N ILE A 70 61.75 -14.59 55.09
CA ILE A 70 60.38 -14.80 54.65
C ILE A 70 59.66 -13.42 54.41
N TYR A 71 59.78 -12.54 55.39
CA TYR A 71 59.19 -11.20 55.31
C TYR A 71 59.69 -10.38 54.12
N GLU A 72 61.01 -10.43 53.84
CA GLU A 72 61.67 -9.70 52.76
C GLU A 72 61.12 -10.15 51.37
N ILE A 73 61.02 -11.46 51.12
CA ILE A 73 60.51 -12.07 49.92
C ILE A 73 59.01 -11.68 49.73
N LEU A 74 58.22 -11.93 50.81
CA LEU A 74 56.79 -11.62 50.76
C LEU A 74 56.50 -10.14 50.57
N SER A 75 57.28 -9.26 51.18
CA SER A 75 57.13 -7.82 51.01
C SER A 75 57.47 -7.35 49.60
N SER A 76 58.49 -7.93 48.98
CA SER A 76 58.81 -7.67 47.58
C SER A 76 57.68 -8.10 46.64
N CYS A 77 57.17 -9.31 46.84
CA CYS A 77 56.01 -9.82 46.10
C CYS A 77 54.74 -8.95 46.31
N ALA A 78 54.47 -8.56 47.56
CA ALA A 78 53.32 -7.76 47.92
C ALA A 78 53.32 -6.38 47.24
N ILE A 79 54.50 -5.73 47.22
CA ILE A 79 54.71 -4.45 46.54
C ILE A 79 54.50 -4.60 45.04
N ALA A 80 55.08 -5.64 44.41
CA ALA A 80 54.92 -5.89 42.98
C ALA A 80 53.47 -6.14 42.60
N GLN A 81 52.67 -6.76 43.44
CA GLN A 81 51.29 -7.05 43.19
C GLN A 81 50.28 -6.00 43.74
N ASN A 82 50.80 -4.89 44.27
CA ASN A 82 50.02 -3.85 44.93
C ASN A 82 49.00 -4.42 45.95
N GLY A 83 49.47 -5.37 46.73
CA GLY A 83 48.60 -6.12 47.65
C GLY A 83 49.27 -6.34 49.04
N ARG A 84 48.56 -7.11 49.86
CA ARG A 84 49.03 -7.58 51.16
C ARG A 84 49.15 -9.08 51.09
N ILE A 85 50.30 -9.63 51.53
CA ILE A 85 50.51 -11.08 51.58
C ILE A 85 50.60 -11.54 53.05
N LEU A 86 49.90 -12.64 53.35
CA LEU A 86 49.99 -13.36 54.59
C LEU A 86 50.62 -14.72 54.31
N PHE A 87 51.57 -15.15 55.14
CA PHE A 87 52.00 -16.52 55.19
C PHE A 87 51.36 -17.18 56.47
N ILE A 88 50.59 -18.24 56.23
CA ILE A 88 49.80 -18.91 57.24
C ILE A 88 50.30 -20.36 57.36
N ASP A 89 50.57 -20.81 58.55
CA ASP A 89 51.03 -22.22 58.81
C ASP A 89 49.87 -23.23 58.68
N ASN A 90 50.22 -24.52 58.82
CA ASN A 90 49.24 -25.60 58.73
C ASN A 90 48.19 -25.60 59.85
N ASN A 91 48.45 -24.84 60.95
CA ASN A 91 47.52 -24.66 62.07
C ASN A 91 46.56 -23.46 61.80
N GLY A 92 46.67 -22.80 60.67
CA GLY A 92 45.87 -21.61 60.32
C GLY A 92 46.35 -20.30 60.97
N ILE A 93 47.59 -20.29 61.57
CA ILE A 93 48.14 -19.15 62.31
C ILE A 93 48.99 -18.31 61.31
N VAL A 94 48.80 -17.01 61.27
CA VAL A 94 49.59 -16.08 60.43
C VAL A 94 50.99 -15.97 61.04
N GLN A 95 51.99 -16.51 60.36
CA GLN A 95 53.42 -16.44 60.77
C GLN A 95 54.06 -15.11 60.28
N VAL A 96 53.73 -14.68 59.10
CA VAL A 96 54.23 -13.45 58.53
C VAL A 96 53.10 -12.70 57.86
N ASP A 97 52.96 -11.40 58.13
CA ASP A 97 52.10 -10.46 57.55
C ASP A 97 52.90 -9.27 56.99
N THR A 98 52.84 -9.00 55.72
CA THR A 98 53.56 -7.87 55.08
C THR A 98 53.21 -6.50 55.68
N PHE A 99 52.04 -6.39 56.33
CA PHE A 99 51.62 -5.17 57.03
C PHE A 99 51.81 -5.26 58.55
N CYS A 100 52.34 -6.38 59.07
CA CYS A 100 52.64 -6.64 60.46
C CYS A 100 51.47 -6.46 61.45
N ARG A 101 50.21 -6.63 60.98
CA ARG A 101 48.99 -6.39 61.78
C ARG A 101 48.33 -7.66 62.31
N LEU A 102 48.52 -8.78 61.58
CA LEU A 102 47.79 -10.03 61.83
C LEU A 102 48.73 -11.18 62.30
N ASN A 103 50.04 -10.93 62.55
CA ASN A 103 50.96 -11.95 63.04
C ASN A 103 50.41 -12.58 64.31
N GLY A 104 50.40 -13.91 64.35
CA GLY A 104 49.91 -14.68 65.48
C GLY A 104 48.41 -14.80 65.58
N THR A 105 47.61 -14.23 64.61
CA THR A 105 46.19 -14.37 64.58
C THR A 105 45.75 -15.52 63.70
N HIS A 106 44.47 -15.93 63.82
CA HIS A 106 43.84 -16.96 63.02
C HIS A 106 42.77 -16.28 62.12
N PRO A 107 43.02 -15.96 60.83
CA PRO A 107 42.09 -15.32 59.99
C PRO A 107 41.00 -16.28 59.46
N GLU A 108 39.73 -15.92 59.63
CA GLU A 108 38.60 -16.70 59.17
C GLU A 108 38.26 -16.30 57.72
N ALA A 109 39.01 -16.86 56.73
CA ALA A 109 38.70 -16.65 55.30
C ALA A 109 38.39 -18.04 54.69
N GLU A 110 37.33 -18.11 53.92
CA GLU A 110 36.91 -19.37 53.24
C GLU A 110 38.00 -19.89 52.30
N GLU A 111 38.79 -18.99 51.70
CA GLU A 111 39.86 -19.32 50.77
C GLU A 111 41.01 -20.04 51.50
N ILE A 112 41.28 -19.72 52.76
CA ILE A 112 42.28 -20.42 53.61
C ILE A 112 41.75 -21.78 53.92
N ARG A 113 40.49 -21.88 54.34
CA ARG A 113 39.85 -23.15 54.69
C ARG A 113 39.83 -24.12 53.52
N ALA A 114 39.47 -23.62 52.31
CA ALA A 114 39.48 -24.46 51.14
C ALA A 114 40.83 -25.08 50.82
N VAL A 115 41.95 -24.44 51.18
CA VAL A 115 43.29 -24.95 50.95
C VAL A 115 43.74 -25.88 52.14
N LEU A 116 43.52 -25.44 53.37
CA LEU A 116 44.04 -26.19 54.57
C LEU A 116 43.17 -27.39 54.92
N GLU A 117 41.85 -27.31 54.83
CA GLU A 117 40.91 -28.34 55.24
C GLU A 117 40.41 -29.22 54.09
N GLU A 118 40.13 -28.57 52.88
CA GLU A 118 39.56 -29.27 51.72
C GLU A 118 40.62 -29.77 50.73
N GLY A 119 41.90 -29.38 50.93
CA GLY A 119 43.06 -29.85 50.14
C GLY A 119 43.10 -29.23 48.70
N ALA A 120 42.56 -28.06 48.48
CA ALA A 120 42.69 -27.40 47.25
C ALA A 120 44.10 -26.78 47.07
N ASP A 121 44.70 -26.90 45.89
CA ASP A 121 46.01 -26.29 45.59
C ASP A 121 45.97 -24.75 45.65
N SER A 122 44.86 -24.15 45.27
CA SER A 122 44.60 -22.70 45.31
C SER A 122 43.11 -22.41 45.42
N SER A 123 42.75 -21.28 46.03
CA SER A 123 41.38 -20.77 46.07
C SER A 123 41.34 -19.27 45.81
N MET A 124 40.19 -18.75 45.47
CA MET A 124 40.00 -17.30 45.28
C MET A 124 38.58 -16.86 45.66
N GLY A 125 38.48 -15.63 46.15
CA GLY A 125 37.19 -15.01 46.47
C GLY A 125 37.26 -13.50 46.41
N TYR A 126 36.09 -12.88 46.24
CA TYR A 126 35.99 -11.42 46.26
C TYR A 126 35.34 -10.99 47.58
N HIS A 127 35.90 -9.97 48.18
CA HIS A 127 35.47 -9.45 49.48
C HIS A 127 35.17 -7.97 49.36
N VAL A 128 34.10 -7.54 50.04
CA VAL A 128 33.71 -6.15 50.11
C VAL A 128 33.84 -5.63 51.53
N PHE A 129 34.51 -4.52 51.67
CA PHE A 129 34.68 -3.78 52.89
C PHE A 129 33.81 -2.53 52.87
N GLU A 130 32.89 -2.36 53.77
CA GLU A 130 32.15 -1.13 53.93
C GLU A 130 32.99 -0.10 54.70
N ILE A 131 33.16 1.12 54.15
CA ILE A 131 34.06 2.13 54.69
C ILE A 131 33.72 2.52 56.14
N ASN A 132 32.47 2.38 56.56
CA ASN A 132 31.98 2.73 57.88
C ASN A 132 31.65 1.51 58.79
N SER A 133 31.92 0.31 58.34
CA SER A 133 31.64 -0.94 59.04
C SER A 133 32.92 -1.78 59.14
N ARG A 134 33.09 -2.48 60.28
CA ARG A 134 34.19 -3.45 60.40
C ARG A 134 33.83 -4.81 59.78
N THR A 135 32.68 -4.88 59.11
CA THR A 135 32.19 -6.12 58.51
C THR A 135 32.82 -6.34 57.16
N VAL A 136 33.40 -7.52 56.96
CA VAL A 136 33.90 -8.01 55.69
C VAL A 136 32.90 -9.03 55.22
N THR A 137 32.33 -8.83 54.04
CA THR A 137 31.40 -9.77 53.44
C THR A 137 31.92 -10.24 52.09
N ARG A 138 31.76 -11.52 51.78
CA ARG A 138 32.01 -12.05 50.47
C ARG A 138 30.85 -11.62 49.53
N ASP A 139 31.19 -11.00 48.44
CA ASP A 139 30.16 -10.50 47.49
C ASP A 139 30.69 -10.54 46.04
N ASN A 140 29.80 -10.35 45.09
CA ASN A 140 30.11 -10.40 43.69
C ASN A 140 30.40 -8.97 43.12
N PRO A 141 31.62 -8.66 42.72
CA PRO A 141 31.99 -7.33 42.24
C PRO A 141 31.37 -6.96 40.90
N TYR A 142 30.81 -7.91 40.13
CA TYR A 142 30.15 -7.63 38.84
C TYR A 142 28.83 -6.84 39.00
N LEU A 143 28.19 -6.99 40.17
CA LEU A 143 26.93 -6.33 40.47
C LEU A 143 27.08 -5.26 41.57
N GLY A 144 28.32 -5.06 42.03
CA GLY A 144 28.61 -4.17 43.16
C GLY A 144 28.61 -2.70 42.73
N SER A 145 28.17 -1.84 43.65
CA SER A 145 28.35 -0.41 43.57
C SER A 145 29.65 0.01 44.22
N ALA A 146 30.44 0.85 43.55
CA ALA A 146 31.68 1.38 44.11
C ALA A 146 31.47 2.39 45.26
N LYS A 147 30.22 2.86 45.46
CA LYS A 147 29.92 3.92 46.40
C LYS A 147 29.97 3.40 47.83
N ASN A 148 30.85 3.96 48.67
CA ASN A 148 31.10 3.58 50.08
C ASN A 148 31.55 2.14 50.32
N LYS A 149 32.00 1.45 49.30
CA LYS A 149 32.49 0.05 49.38
C LYS A 149 33.89 -0.01 48.79
N TYR A 150 34.76 -0.85 49.43
CA TYR A 150 36.08 -1.16 48.91
C TYR A 150 36.17 -2.63 48.59
N TRP A 151 36.55 -2.95 47.37
CA TRP A 151 36.58 -4.30 46.83
C TRP A 151 38.02 -4.83 46.79
N ALA A 152 38.25 -6.01 47.40
CA ALA A 152 39.49 -6.73 47.31
C ALA A 152 39.24 -8.20 46.90
N ALA A 153 40.18 -8.76 46.19
CA ALA A 153 40.19 -10.18 45.90
C ALA A 153 41.23 -10.88 46.77
N TYR A 154 40.86 -12.03 47.30
CA TYR A 154 41.76 -12.93 48.05
C TYR A 154 42.14 -14.07 47.14
N TYR A 155 43.45 -14.31 47.04
CA TYR A 155 44.03 -15.43 46.30
C TYR A 155 44.89 -16.24 47.26
N THR A 156 44.73 -17.55 47.25
CA THR A 156 45.53 -18.44 48.09
C THR A 156 46.33 -19.39 47.22
N GLN A 157 47.51 -19.76 47.69
CA GLN A 157 48.42 -20.72 47.08
C GLN A 157 49.13 -21.51 48.12
N THR A 158 49.23 -22.84 47.95
CA THR A 158 49.99 -23.73 48.84
C THR A 158 51.51 -23.49 48.75
N VAL A 159 52.21 -23.55 49.86
CA VAL A 159 53.66 -23.61 49.91
C VAL A 159 54.07 -25.03 50.26
N ILE A 160 54.77 -25.73 49.37
CA ILE A 160 55.18 -27.12 49.49
C ILE A 160 56.67 -27.21 49.74
N THR A 161 57.10 -27.87 50.80
CA THR A 161 58.48 -28.09 51.08
C THR A 161 58.71 -29.59 51.38
N GLY A 162 59.65 -30.23 50.67
CA GLY A 162 59.90 -31.66 50.84
C GLY A 162 58.74 -32.58 50.45
N GLY A 163 57.74 -32.12 49.66
CA GLY A 163 56.56 -32.87 49.24
C GLY A 163 55.37 -32.81 50.23
N GLU A 164 55.52 -32.02 51.30
CA GLU A 164 54.44 -31.78 52.29
C GLU A 164 54.04 -30.28 52.24
N ILE A 165 52.75 -29.98 52.53
CA ILE A 165 52.26 -28.62 52.66
C ILE A 165 52.88 -27.99 53.91
N SER A 166 53.63 -26.93 53.77
CA SER A 166 54.27 -26.17 54.84
C SER A 166 53.44 -24.99 55.33
N GLY A 167 52.47 -24.57 54.51
CA GLY A 167 51.57 -23.46 54.80
C GLY A 167 50.87 -22.92 53.54
N VAL A 168 50.17 -21.81 53.67
CA VAL A 168 49.40 -21.14 52.62
C VAL A 168 49.82 -19.70 52.57
N LEU A 169 50.05 -19.21 51.34
CA LEU A 169 50.09 -17.77 51.04
C LEU A 169 48.69 -17.24 50.74
N LEU A 170 48.30 -16.16 51.36
CA LEU A 170 47.10 -15.41 51.01
C LEU A 170 47.50 -14.02 50.52
N LEU A 171 47.19 -13.71 49.28
CA LEU A 171 47.33 -12.38 48.71
C LEU A 171 45.99 -11.67 48.75
N SER A 172 45.90 -10.55 49.44
CA SER A 172 44.80 -9.58 49.35
C SER A 172 45.13 -8.46 48.42
N SER A 173 44.52 -8.42 47.24
CA SER A 173 44.79 -7.38 46.24
C SER A 173 43.55 -6.53 45.97
N PRO A 174 43.65 -5.20 45.86
CA PRO A 174 42.52 -4.36 45.54
C PRO A 174 42.04 -4.60 44.10
N VAL A 175 40.73 -4.64 43.92
CA VAL A 175 40.05 -4.71 42.61
C VAL A 175 39.10 -3.54 42.41
N GLN A 176 39.24 -2.53 43.27
CA GLN A 176 38.41 -1.32 43.25
C GLN A 176 38.51 -0.57 41.91
N ASP A 177 39.70 -0.52 41.32
CA ASP A 177 39.96 0.09 40.01
C ASP A 177 39.12 -0.54 38.90
N ILE A 178 38.99 -1.86 38.91
CA ILE A 178 38.18 -2.59 37.93
C ILE A 178 36.68 -2.27 38.09
N VAL A 179 36.21 -2.25 39.35
CA VAL A 179 34.82 -1.93 39.67
C VAL A 179 34.48 -0.48 39.26
N GLU A 180 35.35 0.48 39.56
CA GLU A 180 35.18 1.88 39.22
C GLU A 180 35.23 2.09 37.71
N ASN A 181 36.19 1.50 37.01
CA ASN A 181 36.28 1.58 35.52
C ASN A 181 35.04 0.98 34.85
N THR A 182 34.59 -0.21 35.35
CA THR A 182 33.38 -0.84 34.82
C THR A 182 32.15 0.02 35.05
N SER A 183 32.02 0.66 36.22
CA SER A 183 30.93 1.58 36.51
C SER A 183 30.96 2.84 35.65
N SER A 184 32.16 3.33 35.29
CA SER A 184 32.36 4.49 34.40
C SER A 184 31.98 4.15 32.97
N VAL A 185 32.35 2.95 32.48
CA VAL A 185 31.89 2.45 31.17
C VAL A 185 30.37 2.34 31.12
N SER A 186 29.75 1.79 32.19
CA SER A 186 28.29 1.70 32.29
C SER A 186 27.61 3.06 32.22
N ARG A 187 28.11 4.07 32.93
CA ARG A 187 27.60 5.45 32.86
C ARG A 187 27.77 6.05 31.48
N GLY A 188 28.92 5.87 30.84
CA GLY A 188 29.15 6.33 29.47
C GLY A 188 28.16 5.74 28.47
N LEU A 189 27.93 4.42 28.57
CA LEU A 189 26.92 3.73 27.72
C LEU A 189 25.50 4.21 27.97
N MET A 190 25.13 4.48 29.24
CA MET A 190 23.80 5.03 29.56
C MET A 190 23.60 6.44 28.99
N ILE A 191 24.60 7.33 29.10
CA ILE A 191 24.53 8.69 28.51
C ILE A 191 24.42 8.61 26.99
N PHE A 192 25.28 7.80 26.36
CA PHE A 192 25.24 7.58 24.92
C PHE A 192 23.88 7.03 24.50
N GLY A 193 23.36 6.04 25.21
CA GLY A 193 22.06 5.45 24.97
C GLY A 193 20.91 6.47 25.06
N ALA A 194 20.96 7.37 26.05
CA ALA A 194 19.97 8.42 26.20
C ALA A 194 19.97 9.40 25.00
N VAL A 195 21.15 9.86 24.60
CA VAL A 195 21.31 10.74 23.43
C VAL A 195 20.85 10.05 22.16
N PHE A 196 21.23 8.81 21.95
CA PHE A 196 20.84 8.02 20.79
C PHE A 196 19.33 7.78 20.72
N THR A 197 18.69 7.49 21.87
CA THR A 197 17.24 7.35 21.98
C THR A 197 16.51 8.64 21.62
N LEU A 198 16.99 9.80 22.06
CA LEU A 198 16.42 11.10 21.70
C LEU A 198 16.56 11.37 20.18
N LEU A 199 17.69 11.05 19.60
CA LEU A 199 17.92 11.25 18.17
C LEU A 199 16.99 10.35 17.33
N ILE A 200 16.93 9.05 17.64
CA ILE A 200 16.03 8.10 16.96
C ILE A 200 14.57 8.51 17.14
N GLY A 201 14.19 8.92 18.37
CA GLY A 201 12.84 9.42 18.65
C GLY A 201 12.46 10.61 17.78
N GLY A 202 13.37 11.57 17.61
CA GLY A 202 13.21 12.73 16.74
C GLY A 202 13.03 12.34 15.25
N VAL A 203 13.89 11.47 14.75
CA VAL A 203 13.79 10.97 13.36
C VAL A 203 12.50 10.22 13.13
N THR A 204 12.15 9.30 14.03
CA THR A 204 10.90 8.52 13.96
C THR A 204 9.67 9.43 13.97
N PHE A 205 9.65 10.44 14.85
CA PHE A 205 8.57 11.41 14.91
C PHE A 205 8.44 12.18 13.60
N TYR A 206 9.55 12.65 13.03
CA TYR A 206 9.57 13.38 11.75
C TYR A 206 9.02 12.55 10.60
N VAL A 207 9.55 11.33 10.41
CA VAL A 207 9.11 10.42 9.34
C VAL A 207 7.64 10.04 9.49
N THR A 208 7.22 9.66 10.70
CA THR A 208 5.82 9.27 10.97
C THR A 208 4.86 10.44 10.71
N ASN A 209 5.27 11.67 11.00
CA ASN A 209 4.44 12.85 10.77
C ASN A 209 4.23 13.11 9.26
N ILE A 210 5.28 12.97 8.44
CA ILE A 210 5.17 13.08 6.97
C ILE A 210 4.21 12.03 6.43
N LEU A 211 4.41 10.74 6.76
CA LEU A 211 3.57 9.66 6.29
C LEU A 211 2.09 9.84 6.68
N THR A 212 1.85 10.27 7.93
CA THR A 212 0.48 10.51 8.41
C THR A 212 -0.18 11.67 7.68
N LEU A 213 0.59 12.70 7.31
CA LEU A 213 0.04 13.85 6.57
C LEU A 213 -0.48 13.41 5.20
N SER A 214 0.30 12.60 4.47
CA SER A 214 -0.08 12.05 3.17
C SER A 214 -1.34 11.16 3.27
N ILE A 215 -1.39 10.25 4.25
CA ILE A 215 -2.59 9.43 4.51
C ILE A 215 -3.83 10.28 4.81
N ARG A 216 -3.70 11.36 5.58
CA ARG A 216 -4.81 12.26 5.88
C ARG A 216 -5.32 13.01 4.64
N LYS A 217 -4.42 13.39 3.71
CA LYS A 217 -4.81 14.01 2.43
C LYS A 217 -5.67 13.03 1.61
N PHE A 218 -5.22 11.78 1.47
CA PHE A 218 -5.99 10.74 0.80
C PHE A 218 -7.37 10.50 1.43
N ASN A 219 -7.40 10.37 2.75
CA ASN A 219 -8.68 10.13 3.44
C ASN A 219 -9.67 11.29 3.23
N ARG A 220 -9.20 12.54 3.23
CA ARG A 220 -10.05 13.71 2.92
C ARG A 220 -10.56 13.67 1.47
N ALA A 221 -9.71 13.28 0.52
CA ALA A 221 -10.10 13.15 -0.88
C ALA A 221 -11.16 12.06 -1.07
N ILE A 222 -10.99 10.89 -0.44
CA ILE A 222 -11.97 9.80 -0.45
C ILE A 222 -13.31 10.22 0.18
N LEU A 223 -13.27 10.96 1.30
CA LEU A 223 -14.49 11.47 1.94
C LEU A 223 -15.26 12.45 1.06
N LYS A 224 -14.58 13.33 0.33
CA LYS A 224 -15.20 14.21 -0.65
C LYS A 224 -15.79 13.44 -1.83
N MET A 225 -15.04 12.47 -2.37
CA MET A 225 -15.55 11.58 -3.42
C MET A 225 -16.82 10.83 -2.99
N ARG A 226 -16.88 10.38 -1.73
CA ARG A 226 -18.08 9.75 -1.16
C ARG A 226 -19.30 10.66 -1.15
N SER A 227 -19.12 11.97 -1.02
CA SER A 227 -20.21 12.96 -1.11
C SER A 227 -20.58 13.37 -2.55
N GLY A 228 -19.99 12.72 -3.56
CA GLY A 228 -20.28 12.98 -4.97
C GLY A 228 -19.38 14.04 -5.61
N ASP A 229 -18.36 14.54 -4.90
CA ASP A 229 -17.38 15.47 -5.46
C ASP A 229 -16.24 14.68 -6.14
N PHE A 230 -16.37 14.45 -7.44
CA PHE A 230 -15.37 13.72 -8.24
C PHE A 230 -14.30 14.64 -8.84
N SER A 231 -14.37 15.95 -8.60
CA SER A 231 -13.37 16.91 -9.09
C SER A 231 -12.09 16.91 -8.25
N VAL A 232 -12.11 16.24 -7.11
CA VAL A 232 -11.00 16.19 -6.17
C VAL A 232 -9.79 15.48 -6.78
N ARG A 233 -8.61 16.08 -6.61
CA ARG A 233 -7.32 15.50 -7.02
C ARG A 233 -6.36 15.49 -5.83
N VAL A 234 -5.47 14.51 -5.81
CA VAL A 234 -4.37 14.39 -4.86
C VAL A 234 -3.08 14.74 -5.59
N ASP A 235 -2.16 15.39 -4.90
CA ASP A 235 -0.87 15.78 -5.47
C ASP A 235 -0.04 14.53 -5.82
N GLU A 236 0.45 14.45 -7.05
CA GLU A 236 1.24 13.33 -7.57
C GLU A 236 2.74 13.46 -7.24
N ASN A 237 3.18 14.63 -6.75
CA ASN A 237 4.57 14.90 -6.38
C ASN A 237 4.90 14.48 -4.93
N GLU A 238 4.11 13.59 -4.34
CA GLU A 238 4.38 12.98 -3.03
C GLU A 238 5.53 11.96 -3.13
N ILE A 239 5.93 11.37 -2.01
CA ILE A 239 6.92 10.28 -1.95
C ILE A 239 6.52 9.17 -2.93
N ALA A 240 7.48 8.53 -3.59
CA ALA A 240 7.30 7.66 -4.76
C ALA A 240 6.06 6.74 -4.72
N GLU A 241 5.87 5.97 -3.64
CA GLU A 241 4.75 5.05 -3.48
C GLU A 241 3.41 5.78 -3.33
N PHE A 242 3.40 6.94 -2.66
CA PHE A 242 2.19 7.76 -2.55
C PHE A 242 1.90 8.52 -3.84
N GLY A 243 2.91 8.85 -4.64
CA GLY A 243 2.77 9.46 -5.96
C GLY A 243 2.09 8.50 -6.96
N GLU A 244 2.48 7.22 -6.98
CA GLU A 244 1.82 6.20 -7.80
C GLU A 244 0.36 5.99 -7.38
N LEU A 245 0.11 5.93 -6.06
CA LEU A 245 -1.26 5.84 -5.53
C LEU A 245 -2.09 7.08 -5.89
N ALA A 246 -1.49 8.28 -5.88
CA ALA A 246 -2.15 9.51 -6.29
C ALA A 246 -2.53 9.49 -7.77
N LYS A 247 -1.66 9.01 -8.66
CA LYS A 247 -1.97 8.82 -10.09
C LYS A 247 -3.13 7.88 -10.29
N ALA A 248 -3.09 6.70 -9.65
CA ALA A 248 -4.17 5.72 -9.75
C ALA A 248 -5.50 6.28 -9.23
N PHE A 249 -5.48 6.99 -8.10
CA PHE A 249 -6.65 7.67 -7.53
C PHE A 249 -7.19 8.75 -8.47
N ASN A 250 -6.32 9.62 -9.00
CA ASN A 250 -6.70 10.70 -9.92
C ASN A 250 -7.30 10.15 -11.21
N MET A 251 -6.75 9.05 -11.74
CA MET A 251 -7.29 8.35 -12.91
C MET A 251 -8.69 7.80 -12.64
N MET A 252 -8.90 7.18 -11.48
CA MET A 252 -10.20 6.66 -11.06
C MET A 252 -11.23 7.79 -10.88
N THR A 253 -10.88 8.88 -10.20
CA THR A 253 -11.77 10.02 -9.99
C THR A 253 -12.12 10.69 -11.30
N SER A 254 -11.17 10.84 -12.23
CA SER A 254 -11.42 11.39 -13.57
C SER A 254 -12.41 10.54 -14.36
N ARG A 255 -12.28 9.20 -14.27
CA ARG A 255 -13.24 8.29 -14.92
C ARG A 255 -14.63 8.38 -14.30
N LEU A 256 -14.73 8.51 -12.97
CA LEU A 256 -16.01 8.70 -12.29
C LEU A 256 -16.66 10.04 -12.62
N GLU A 257 -15.88 11.12 -12.69
CA GLU A 257 -16.34 12.46 -13.08
C GLU A 257 -16.94 12.46 -14.49
N ASN A 258 -16.24 11.81 -15.44
CA ASN A 258 -16.74 11.67 -16.82
C ASN A 258 -18.03 10.84 -16.88
N LEU A 259 -18.11 9.75 -16.10
CA LEU A 259 -19.32 8.93 -16.04
C LEU A 259 -20.50 9.68 -15.44
N ASP A 260 -20.29 10.43 -14.35
CA ASP A 260 -21.35 11.23 -13.71
C ASP A 260 -21.80 12.37 -14.61
N SER A 261 -20.88 13.08 -15.26
CA SER A 261 -21.18 14.14 -16.23
C SER A 261 -21.98 13.60 -17.42
N SER A 262 -21.55 12.47 -17.99
CA SER A 262 -22.27 11.81 -19.10
C SER A 262 -23.66 11.37 -18.69
N ARG A 263 -23.83 10.83 -17.47
CA ARG A 263 -25.14 10.45 -16.93
C ARG A 263 -26.06 11.65 -16.74
N ASN A 264 -25.54 12.75 -16.18
CA ASN A 264 -26.32 13.97 -15.94
C ASN A 264 -26.74 14.61 -17.27
N GLN A 265 -25.84 14.64 -18.27
CA GLN A 265 -26.16 15.10 -19.60
C GLN A 265 -27.26 14.25 -20.25
N PHE A 266 -27.15 12.91 -20.16
CA PHE A 266 -28.17 11.99 -20.65
C PHE A 266 -29.56 12.26 -20.04
N VAL A 267 -29.63 12.44 -18.70
CA VAL A 267 -30.90 12.74 -18.02
C VAL A 267 -31.49 14.09 -18.47
N SER A 268 -30.62 15.08 -18.64
CA SER A 268 -31.03 16.43 -19.13
C SER A 268 -31.59 16.33 -20.53
N ASP A 269 -30.87 15.69 -21.45
CA ASP A 269 -31.25 15.60 -22.87
C ASP A 269 -32.52 14.77 -23.05
N ALA A 270 -32.64 13.64 -22.34
CA ALA A 270 -33.85 12.84 -22.33
C ALA A 270 -35.06 13.64 -21.83
N SER A 271 -34.90 14.42 -20.77
CA SER A 271 -35.97 15.28 -20.24
C SER A 271 -36.40 16.33 -21.26
N HIS A 272 -35.46 16.95 -21.98
CA HIS A 272 -35.76 17.92 -23.02
C HIS A 272 -36.48 17.29 -24.21
N GLU A 273 -36.03 16.13 -24.72
CA GLU A 273 -36.65 15.45 -25.88
C GLU A 273 -38.02 14.83 -25.55
N LEU A 274 -38.32 14.52 -24.29
CA LEU A 274 -39.67 14.10 -23.86
C LEU A 274 -40.62 15.30 -23.64
N LYS A 275 -40.12 16.44 -23.12
CA LYS A 275 -40.96 17.59 -22.82
C LYS A 275 -41.51 18.29 -24.08
N THR A 276 -40.72 18.31 -25.15
CA THR A 276 -41.11 19.00 -26.41
C THR A 276 -42.37 18.40 -27.06
N PRO A 277 -42.45 17.07 -27.37
CA PRO A 277 -43.64 16.46 -27.93
C PRO A 277 -44.85 16.56 -26.99
N LEU A 278 -44.64 16.44 -25.69
CA LEU A 278 -45.71 16.57 -24.71
C LEU A 278 -46.33 17.99 -24.72
N ALA A 279 -45.47 19.02 -24.81
CA ALA A 279 -45.92 20.41 -24.92
C ALA A 279 -46.68 20.66 -26.25
N SER A 280 -46.22 20.11 -27.38
CA SER A 280 -46.89 20.19 -28.67
C SER A 280 -48.27 19.56 -28.62
N MET A 281 -48.39 18.33 -28.14
CA MET A 281 -49.67 17.66 -27.97
C MET A 281 -50.64 18.47 -27.08
N LYS A 282 -50.12 19.02 -25.97
CA LYS A 282 -50.92 19.85 -25.05
C LYS A 282 -51.47 21.11 -25.79
N ILE A 283 -50.64 21.84 -26.54
CA ILE A 283 -51.07 23.01 -27.30
C ILE A 283 -52.15 22.65 -28.30
N LEU A 284 -51.92 21.59 -29.09
CA LEU A 284 -52.91 21.13 -30.08
C LEU A 284 -54.25 20.72 -29.41
N SER A 285 -54.18 20.02 -28.31
CA SER A 285 -55.36 19.63 -27.54
C SER A 285 -56.11 20.83 -26.94
N GLU A 286 -55.38 21.82 -26.36
CA GLU A 286 -55.99 23.03 -25.83
C GLU A 286 -56.61 23.88 -26.95
N ALA A 287 -55.99 23.95 -28.12
CA ALA A 287 -56.55 24.65 -29.29
C ALA A 287 -57.90 24.03 -29.74
N LEU A 288 -57.99 22.70 -29.76
CA LEU A 288 -59.26 22.02 -30.05
C LEU A 288 -60.33 22.30 -29.01
N LEU A 289 -59.97 22.31 -27.72
CA LEU A 289 -60.92 22.55 -26.64
C LEU A 289 -61.45 23.97 -26.59
N THR A 290 -60.72 24.94 -27.13
CA THR A 290 -61.14 26.36 -27.19
C THR A 290 -61.98 26.69 -28.42
N GLN A 291 -62.12 25.78 -29.38
CA GLN A 291 -62.92 25.95 -30.62
C GLN A 291 -63.97 24.86 -30.78
N PRO A 292 -65.04 24.86 -29.98
CA PRO A 292 -66.03 23.79 -29.97
C PRO A 292 -66.80 23.67 -31.32
N ASP A 293 -66.86 24.73 -32.11
CA ASP A 293 -67.56 24.76 -33.41
C ASP A 293 -66.61 24.61 -34.61
N ALA A 294 -65.37 24.13 -34.40
CA ALA A 294 -64.40 23.91 -35.44
C ALA A 294 -64.89 22.89 -36.49
N PRO A 295 -64.53 23.04 -37.78
CA PRO A 295 -64.86 22.05 -38.83
C PRO A 295 -64.29 20.66 -38.49
N VAL A 296 -64.97 19.60 -38.87
CA VAL A 296 -64.58 18.20 -38.62
C VAL A 296 -63.21 17.90 -39.24
N GLU A 297 -62.87 18.55 -40.36
CA GLU A 297 -61.60 18.46 -41.04
C GLU A 297 -60.45 18.93 -40.14
N LEU A 298 -60.65 20.06 -39.41
CA LEU A 298 -59.64 20.63 -38.50
C LEU A 298 -59.45 19.69 -37.26
N TYR A 299 -60.52 19.12 -36.74
CA TYR A 299 -60.41 18.10 -35.68
C TYR A 299 -59.59 16.90 -36.14
N ARG A 300 -59.82 16.45 -37.38
CA ARG A 300 -59.11 15.30 -37.95
C ARG A 300 -57.61 15.62 -38.14
N GLU A 301 -57.30 16.81 -38.62
CA GLU A 301 -55.91 17.29 -38.81
C GLU A 301 -55.18 17.29 -37.45
N PHE A 302 -55.73 17.98 -36.43
CA PHE A 302 -55.09 18.09 -35.12
C PHE A 302 -54.96 16.73 -34.43
N MET A 303 -55.98 15.86 -34.57
CA MET A 303 -55.89 14.49 -34.04
C MET A 303 -54.84 13.66 -34.78
N THR A 304 -54.62 13.88 -36.07
CA THR A 304 -53.54 13.22 -36.81
C THR A 304 -52.18 13.70 -36.34
N ASP A 305 -52.03 15.01 -36.08
CA ASP A 305 -50.79 15.59 -35.56
C ASP A 305 -50.50 15.12 -34.14
N ILE A 306 -51.53 15.06 -33.28
CA ILE A 306 -51.37 14.50 -31.90
C ILE A 306 -50.95 13.03 -31.96
N ASN A 307 -51.55 12.23 -32.84
CA ASN A 307 -51.20 10.83 -32.99
C ASN A 307 -49.75 10.66 -33.51
N ALA A 308 -49.36 11.46 -34.46
CA ALA A 308 -47.95 11.49 -34.95
C ALA A 308 -46.93 11.83 -33.85
N GLU A 309 -47.31 12.73 -32.91
CA GLU A 309 -46.42 13.12 -31.80
C GLU A 309 -46.40 12.03 -30.70
N ILE A 310 -47.51 11.27 -30.52
CA ILE A 310 -47.54 10.07 -29.64
C ILE A 310 -46.61 8.96 -30.19
N ASP A 311 -46.68 8.70 -31.51
CA ASP A 311 -45.84 7.69 -32.15
C ASP A 311 -44.34 8.08 -32.02
N ARG A 312 -44.04 9.37 -32.20
CA ARG A 312 -42.70 9.91 -32.00
C ARG A 312 -42.22 9.75 -30.57
N LEU A 313 -43.06 10.06 -29.56
CA LEU A 313 -42.73 9.90 -28.15
C LEU A 313 -42.46 8.42 -27.81
N SER A 314 -43.25 7.53 -28.39
CA SER A 314 -43.08 6.07 -28.24
C SER A 314 -41.71 5.61 -28.78
N LEU A 315 -41.26 6.12 -29.92
CA LEU A 315 -39.93 5.84 -30.47
C LEU A 315 -38.82 6.35 -29.54
N VAL A 316 -38.92 7.59 -29.05
CA VAL A 316 -37.93 8.15 -28.10
C VAL A 316 -37.82 7.28 -26.85
N ILE A 317 -38.95 6.85 -26.25
CA ILE A 317 -38.99 6.01 -25.08
C ILE A 317 -38.33 4.65 -25.37
N ASN A 318 -38.64 3.99 -26.49
CA ASN A 318 -38.06 2.71 -26.85
C ASN A 318 -36.54 2.81 -27.09
N ASP A 319 -36.07 3.86 -27.73
CA ASP A 319 -34.63 4.14 -27.92
C ASP A 319 -33.93 4.34 -26.58
N LEU A 320 -34.51 5.13 -25.67
CA LEU A 320 -34.00 5.33 -24.31
C LEU A 320 -33.91 4.02 -23.51
N LEU A 321 -34.98 3.21 -23.57
CA LEU A 321 -34.99 1.91 -22.88
C LEU A 321 -33.92 0.96 -23.45
N THR A 322 -33.67 1.02 -24.74
CA THR A 322 -32.60 0.25 -25.40
C THR A 322 -31.23 0.67 -24.90
N LEU A 323 -30.98 1.98 -24.84
CA LEU A 323 -29.70 2.52 -24.32
C LEU A 323 -29.48 2.15 -22.86
N VAL A 324 -30.48 2.31 -21.98
CA VAL A 324 -30.38 1.99 -20.54
C VAL A 324 -30.14 0.50 -20.30
N LYS A 325 -30.77 -0.38 -21.09
CA LYS A 325 -30.55 -1.83 -20.97
C LYS A 325 -29.14 -2.23 -21.38
N THR A 326 -28.53 -1.48 -22.26
CA THR A 326 -27.21 -1.77 -22.81
C THR A 326 -26.06 -1.16 -21.97
N ASP A 327 -26.26 0.01 -21.34
CA ASP A 327 -25.30 0.67 -20.45
C ASP A 327 -25.00 -0.11 -19.17
N LYS A 328 -25.93 -0.95 -18.70
CA LYS A 328 -25.74 -1.73 -17.47
C LYS A 328 -24.82 -2.94 -17.60
N GLY A 329 -24.19 -3.15 -18.75
CA GLY A 329 -23.31 -4.31 -18.98
C GLY A 329 -23.98 -5.68 -18.80
N MET A 330 -25.32 -5.70 -18.69
CA MET A 330 -26.07 -6.85 -18.20
C MET A 330 -26.75 -7.69 -19.28
N LYS A 331 -26.53 -7.45 -20.55
CA LYS A 331 -26.94 -8.43 -21.55
C LYS A 331 -25.74 -8.85 -22.38
N THR A 332 -25.20 -10.00 -22.02
CA THR A 332 -24.44 -10.83 -22.94
C THR A 332 -25.24 -10.90 -24.25
N LEU A 333 -24.61 -10.53 -25.37
CA LEU A 333 -25.22 -10.69 -26.67
C LEU A 333 -25.70 -12.15 -26.79
N ILE A 334 -26.90 -12.34 -27.32
CA ILE A 334 -27.36 -13.69 -27.65
C ILE A 334 -26.80 -14.00 -29.04
N LEU A 335 -25.55 -14.46 -29.05
CA LEU A 335 -24.85 -14.78 -30.29
C LEU A 335 -25.42 -16.08 -30.87
N ALA A 336 -25.85 -16.01 -32.11
CA ALA A 336 -26.27 -17.14 -32.92
C ALA A 336 -25.73 -17.01 -34.34
N PRO A 337 -25.62 -18.09 -35.10
CA PRO A 337 -25.33 -17.97 -36.52
C PRO A 337 -26.47 -17.23 -37.22
N VAL A 338 -26.16 -16.07 -37.83
CA VAL A 338 -27.11 -15.25 -38.55
C VAL A 338 -26.72 -15.17 -40.03
N GLU A 339 -27.62 -15.53 -40.92
CA GLU A 339 -27.49 -15.28 -42.36
C GLU A 339 -27.85 -13.83 -42.67
N TRP A 340 -26.81 -12.98 -42.73
CA TRP A 340 -26.99 -11.52 -42.78
C TRP A 340 -27.64 -11.05 -44.09
N ASN A 341 -27.36 -11.73 -45.19
CA ASN A 341 -28.00 -11.48 -46.49
C ASN A 341 -29.53 -11.70 -46.41
N GLU A 342 -30.02 -12.77 -45.77
CA GLU A 342 -31.44 -13.03 -45.61
C GLU A 342 -32.11 -12.00 -44.64
N LEU A 343 -31.42 -11.65 -43.56
CA LEU A 343 -31.87 -10.61 -42.65
C LEU A 343 -32.02 -9.28 -43.38
N LEU A 344 -31.02 -8.88 -44.20
CA LEU A 344 -31.06 -7.65 -44.98
C LEU A 344 -32.20 -7.64 -46.02
N ALA A 345 -32.44 -8.77 -46.69
CA ALA A 345 -33.55 -8.90 -47.63
C ALA A 345 -34.91 -8.65 -46.94
N ARG A 346 -35.11 -9.19 -45.71
CA ARG A 346 -36.32 -8.93 -44.90
C ARG A 346 -36.45 -7.46 -44.52
N ILE A 347 -35.33 -6.81 -44.15
CA ILE A 347 -35.32 -5.39 -43.75
C ILE A 347 -35.63 -4.51 -44.94
N VAL A 348 -34.98 -4.74 -46.09
CA VAL A 348 -35.23 -3.93 -47.32
C VAL A 348 -36.68 -4.03 -47.73
N ASN A 349 -37.29 -5.23 -47.74
CA ASN A 349 -38.71 -5.41 -48.02
C ASN A 349 -39.62 -4.63 -47.04
N THR A 350 -39.22 -4.47 -45.80
CA THR A 350 -39.97 -3.73 -44.77
C THR A 350 -39.89 -2.22 -44.99
N VAL A 351 -38.75 -1.68 -45.44
CA VAL A 351 -38.55 -0.23 -45.63
C VAL A 351 -38.86 0.22 -47.05
N GLU A 352 -39.01 -0.70 -48.01
CA GLU A 352 -39.30 -0.39 -49.42
C GLU A 352 -40.56 0.45 -49.60
N PRO A 353 -41.71 0.24 -48.92
CA PRO A 353 -42.89 1.11 -49.03
C PRO A 353 -42.59 2.56 -48.65
N LEU A 354 -41.70 2.79 -47.65
CA LEU A 354 -41.28 4.11 -47.22
C LEU A 354 -40.42 4.79 -48.30
N ALA A 355 -39.48 4.06 -48.92
CA ALA A 355 -38.65 4.53 -50.02
C ALA A 355 -39.48 4.87 -51.25
N ARG A 356 -40.43 4.00 -51.61
CA ARG A 356 -41.37 4.25 -52.74
C ARG A 356 -42.23 5.50 -52.56
N LYS A 357 -42.69 5.77 -51.33
CA LYS A 357 -43.45 6.99 -51.01
C LYS A 357 -42.67 8.28 -51.30
N LYS A 358 -41.33 8.21 -51.22
CA LYS A 358 -40.40 9.30 -51.54
C LYS A 358 -39.80 9.17 -52.97
N HIS A 359 -40.24 8.24 -53.77
CA HIS A 359 -39.64 7.95 -55.10
C HIS A 359 -38.15 7.62 -55.03
N ILE A 360 -37.69 6.99 -53.92
CA ILE A 360 -36.28 6.58 -53.75
C ILE A 360 -36.17 5.12 -54.19
N THR A 361 -35.14 4.85 -55.00
CA THR A 361 -34.79 3.47 -55.41
C THR A 361 -33.77 2.87 -54.45
N ILE A 362 -34.07 1.71 -53.90
CA ILE A 362 -33.08 0.97 -53.11
C ILE A 362 -32.36 0.00 -54.05
N SER A 363 -31.07 0.21 -54.26
CA SER A 363 -30.20 -0.70 -54.98
C SER A 363 -29.43 -1.56 -53.94
N TYR A 364 -29.38 -2.86 -54.12
CA TYR A 364 -28.70 -3.73 -53.16
C TYR A 364 -27.87 -4.79 -53.86
N GLU A 365 -26.70 -5.08 -53.27
CA GLU A 365 -25.80 -6.14 -53.69
C GLU A 365 -25.32 -6.91 -52.46
N TYR A 366 -25.69 -8.17 -52.35
CA TYR A 366 -25.41 -8.99 -51.17
C TYR A 366 -24.58 -10.22 -51.56
N SER A 367 -23.47 -10.42 -50.85
CA SER A 367 -22.80 -11.71 -50.77
C SER A 367 -23.49 -12.56 -49.69
N GLU A 368 -23.39 -13.88 -49.82
CA GLU A 368 -23.77 -14.81 -48.72
C GLU A 368 -22.82 -14.59 -47.56
N VAL A 369 -23.34 -14.17 -46.40
CA VAL A 369 -22.55 -13.90 -45.21
C VAL A 369 -23.25 -14.50 -43.98
N THR A 370 -22.57 -15.42 -43.31
CA THR A 370 -22.98 -15.95 -42.03
C THR A 370 -21.99 -15.48 -40.96
N LEU A 371 -22.47 -14.89 -39.88
CA LEU A 371 -21.66 -14.46 -38.77
C LEU A 371 -22.33 -14.78 -37.42
N GLN A 372 -21.53 -14.88 -36.36
CA GLN A 372 -22.02 -15.02 -35.01
C GLN A 372 -22.46 -13.64 -34.46
N ALA A 373 -23.78 -13.41 -34.37
CA ALA A 373 -24.33 -12.11 -33.98
C ALA A 373 -25.64 -12.26 -33.21
N ASP A 374 -26.06 -11.19 -32.56
CA ASP A 374 -27.42 -11.04 -32.02
C ASP A 374 -28.34 -10.50 -33.15
N GLU A 375 -29.22 -11.36 -33.68
CA GLU A 375 -30.07 -11.04 -34.84
C GLU A 375 -30.90 -9.78 -34.61
N LEU A 376 -31.49 -9.60 -33.42
CA LEU A 376 -32.31 -8.42 -33.11
C LEU A 376 -31.48 -7.14 -33.11
N ARG A 377 -30.29 -7.19 -32.60
CA ARG A 377 -29.36 -6.04 -32.60
C ARG A 377 -28.89 -5.74 -34.00
N LEU A 378 -28.54 -6.76 -34.77
CA LEU A 378 -28.13 -6.61 -36.16
C LEU A 378 -29.24 -6.05 -37.01
N GLN A 379 -30.49 -6.49 -36.81
CA GLN A 379 -31.68 -5.94 -37.45
C GLN A 379 -31.84 -4.44 -37.12
N GLN A 380 -31.69 -4.06 -35.84
CA GLN A 380 -31.78 -2.68 -35.37
C GLN A 380 -30.72 -1.78 -36.03
N LEU A 381 -29.47 -2.27 -36.11
CA LEU A 381 -28.35 -1.58 -36.78
C LEU A 381 -28.67 -1.29 -38.24
N CYS A 382 -29.06 -2.33 -39.00
CA CYS A 382 -29.35 -2.20 -40.42
C CYS A 382 -30.55 -1.29 -40.67
N THR A 383 -31.61 -1.45 -39.89
CA THR A 383 -32.81 -0.59 -40.01
C THR A 383 -32.47 0.87 -39.76
N ASN A 384 -31.70 1.19 -38.70
CA ASN A 384 -31.31 2.56 -38.37
C ASN A 384 -30.50 3.21 -39.49
N LEU A 385 -29.54 2.50 -40.11
CA LEU A 385 -28.71 3.06 -41.18
C LEU A 385 -29.50 3.22 -42.47
N ILE A 386 -30.34 2.25 -42.88
CA ILE A 386 -31.16 2.31 -44.11
C ILE A 386 -32.24 3.39 -43.95
N ASP A 387 -32.93 3.46 -42.82
CA ASP A 387 -33.94 4.47 -42.54
C ASP A 387 -33.36 5.89 -42.59
N ASN A 388 -32.18 6.09 -41.99
CA ASN A 388 -31.46 7.36 -42.09
C ASN A 388 -31.14 7.73 -43.57
N ALA A 389 -30.67 6.79 -44.38
CA ALA A 389 -30.35 7.00 -45.76
C ALA A 389 -31.60 7.42 -46.57
N ILE A 390 -32.74 6.76 -46.39
CA ILE A 390 -34.03 7.12 -47.01
C ILE A 390 -34.51 8.48 -46.52
N LYS A 391 -34.36 8.78 -45.27
CA LYS A 391 -34.87 9.98 -44.62
C LYS A 391 -34.18 11.23 -45.10
N TYR A 392 -32.85 11.20 -45.22
CA TYR A 392 -32.05 12.37 -45.60
C TYR A 392 -31.76 12.47 -47.09
N SER A 393 -32.21 11.52 -47.90
CA SER A 393 -32.16 11.59 -49.35
C SER A 393 -33.29 12.41 -49.93
N PRO A 394 -33.04 13.22 -50.97
CA PRO A 394 -34.08 13.87 -51.81
C PRO A 394 -34.91 12.83 -52.55
N GLU A 395 -36.05 13.27 -53.08
CA GLU A 395 -36.87 12.46 -53.99
C GLU A 395 -36.10 12.13 -55.31
N ASN A 396 -36.41 10.99 -55.91
CA ASN A 396 -35.82 10.48 -57.15
C ASN A 396 -34.30 10.20 -57.06
N THR A 397 -33.80 9.81 -55.88
CA THR A 397 -32.43 9.38 -55.66
C THR A 397 -32.33 7.90 -55.41
N THR A 398 -31.09 7.39 -55.30
CA THR A 398 -30.82 5.98 -55.06
C THR A 398 -30.09 5.84 -53.72
N VAL A 399 -30.55 4.90 -52.88
CA VAL A 399 -29.85 4.41 -51.71
C VAL A 399 -29.24 3.04 -52.06
N THR A 400 -27.92 2.93 -51.91
CA THR A 400 -27.18 1.70 -52.22
C THR A 400 -26.83 0.98 -50.94
N VAL A 401 -27.22 -0.29 -50.85
CA VAL A 401 -26.95 -1.19 -49.70
C VAL A 401 -26.08 -2.33 -50.17
N THR A 402 -24.90 -2.47 -49.62
CA THR A 402 -23.96 -3.54 -49.98
C THR A 402 -23.58 -4.38 -48.79
N LEU A 403 -23.44 -5.70 -48.99
CA LEU A 403 -22.90 -6.63 -48.01
C LEU A 403 -21.86 -7.49 -48.69
N THR A 404 -20.64 -7.43 -48.17
CA THR A 404 -19.51 -8.22 -48.67
C THR A 404 -18.81 -8.95 -47.54
N GLN A 405 -18.17 -10.06 -47.85
CA GLN A 405 -17.39 -10.83 -46.90
C GLN A 405 -15.91 -10.75 -47.26
N THR A 406 -15.08 -10.52 -46.24
CA THR A 406 -13.63 -10.70 -46.32
C THR A 406 -13.21 -11.99 -45.59
N LEU A 407 -11.93 -12.31 -45.54
CA LEU A 407 -11.43 -13.52 -44.89
C LEU A 407 -11.80 -13.65 -43.40
N SER A 408 -11.98 -12.52 -42.69
CA SER A 408 -12.22 -12.51 -41.25
C SER A 408 -13.39 -11.64 -40.82
N SER A 409 -14.00 -10.91 -41.72
CA SER A 409 -15.00 -9.90 -41.38
C SER A 409 -16.11 -9.81 -42.45
N ALA A 410 -17.27 -9.38 -42.02
CA ALA A 410 -18.36 -8.96 -42.87
C ALA A 410 -18.38 -7.43 -42.95
N VAL A 411 -18.56 -6.87 -44.15
CA VAL A 411 -18.62 -5.43 -44.40
C VAL A 411 -19.98 -5.08 -44.93
N PHE A 412 -20.71 -4.30 -44.15
CA PHE A 412 -22.02 -3.75 -44.52
C PHE A 412 -21.92 -2.27 -44.78
N SER A 413 -22.38 -1.79 -45.95
CA SER A 413 -22.32 -0.38 -46.28
C SER A 413 -23.68 0.11 -46.78
N VAL A 414 -24.02 1.34 -46.36
CA VAL A 414 -25.20 2.06 -46.83
C VAL A 414 -24.75 3.43 -47.36
N ALA A 415 -24.94 3.66 -48.62
CA ALA A 415 -24.62 4.92 -49.30
C ALA A 415 -25.89 5.64 -49.76
N ASP A 416 -26.02 6.90 -49.41
CA ASP A 416 -27.11 7.78 -49.81
C ASP A 416 -26.62 8.93 -50.72
N GLN A 417 -27.56 9.51 -51.47
CA GLN A 417 -27.34 10.72 -52.29
C GLN A 417 -28.01 11.94 -51.65
N GLY A 418 -27.94 11.99 -50.29
CA GLY A 418 -28.59 13.00 -49.47
C GLY A 418 -27.85 14.32 -49.35
N ILE A 419 -28.24 15.09 -48.37
CA ILE A 419 -27.68 16.41 -48.08
C ILE A 419 -26.22 16.37 -47.66
N GLY A 420 -25.72 15.22 -47.32
CA GLY A 420 -24.37 15.06 -46.77
C GLY A 420 -24.19 15.71 -45.39
N ILE A 421 -22.99 15.60 -44.86
CA ILE A 421 -22.61 16.06 -43.51
C ILE A 421 -21.33 16.87 -43.66
N SER A 422 -21.28 18.05 -43.01
CA SER A 422 -20.03 18.84 -42.95
C SER A 422 -18.97 18.19 -42.09
N GLU A 423 -17.71 18.40 -42.42
CA GLU A 423 -16.55 17.82 -41.76
C GLU A 423 -16.52 18.12 -40.25
N GLU A 424 -16.97 19.31 -39.84
CA GLU A 424 -17.06 19.73 -38.43
C GLU A 424 -18.02 18.87 -37.61
N ASN A 425 -19.06 18.30 -38.24
CA ASN A 425 -20.09 17.52 -37.57
C ASN A 425 -19.77 16.02 -37.52
N LEU A 426 -18.82 15.50 -38.32
CA LEU A 426 -18.48 14.08 -38.38
C LEU A 426 -18.04 13.49 -37.04
N PRO A 427 -17.21 14.16 -36.20
CA PRO A 427 -16.78 13.63 -34.92
C PRO A 427 -17.93 13.42 -33.90
N HIS A 428 -19.02 14.20 -34.05
CA HIS A 428 -20.12 14.21 -33.08
C HIS A 428 -21.31 13.34 -33.47
N LEU A 429 -21.30 12.74 -34.66
CA LEU A 429 -22.46 11.99 -35.20
C LEU A 429 -22.93 10.82 -34.32
N PHE A 430 -22.05 10.21 -33.60
CA PHE A 430 -22.31 9.06 -32.71
C PHE A 430 -22.61 9.47 -31.26
N GLU A 431 -22.59 10.77 -30.95
CA GLU A 431 -23.00 11.29 -29.66
C GLU A 431 -24.52 11.15 -29.48
N ARG A 432 -24.97 10.90 -28.27
CA ARG A 432 -26.40 10.75 -27.95
C ARG A 432 -27.11 12.07 -28.15
N PHE A 433 -28.29 12.04 -28.76
CA PHE A 433 -29.13 13.21 -29.05
C PHE A 433 -28.50 14.25 -30.02
N TYR A 434 -27.34 13.94 -30.60
CA TYR A 434 -26.68 14.83 -31.51
C TYR A 434 -27.45 14.95 -32.85
N ARG A 435 -27.58 16.15 -33.37
CA ARG A 435 -28.29 16.46 -34.62
C ARG A 435 -27.65 17.68 -35.26
N VAL A 436 -27.28 17.57 -36.53
CA VAL A 436 -26.64 18.64 -37.32
C VAL A 436 -27.56 19.86 -37.45
N ASP A 437 -28.86 19.63 -37.66
CA ASP A 437 -29.89 20.69 -37.78
C ASP A 437 -31.12 20.29 -36.95
N LYS A 438 -31.32 20.95 -35.81
CA LYS A 438 -32.42 20.67 -34.87
C LYS A 438 -33.82 20.97 -35.46
N ALA A 439 -33.93 21.96 -36.33
CA ALA A 439 -35.21 22.38 -36.90
C ALA A 439 -35.69 21.43 -38.03
N ARG A 440 -34.82 21.15 -38.98
CA ARG A 440 -35.12 20.31 -40.15
C ARG A 440 -35.30 18.84 -39.78
N SER A 441 -34.49 18.37 -38.80
CA SER A 441 -34.57 16.97 -38.33
C SER A 441 -35.75 16.71 -37.41
N ARG A 442 -36.41 17.75 -36.83
CA ARG A 442 -37.72 17.60 -36.14
C ARG A 442 -38.81 17.27 -37.12
N GLN A 443 -38.91 17.95 -38.26
CA GLN A 443 -39.89 17.65 -39.32
C GLN A 443 -39.70 16.24 -39.91
N ALA A 444 -38.45 15.77 -39.93
CA ALA A 444 -38.11 14.44 -40.42
C ALA A 444 -38.21 13.32 -39.33
N GLY A 445 -38.66 13.63 -38.09
CA GLY A 445 -38.96 12.62 -37.05
C GLY A 445 -37.74 11.92 -36.42
N GLY A 446 -36.52 12.49 -36.42
CA GLY A 446 -35.33 11.87 -35.85
C GLY A 446 -35.22 12.08 -34.35
N THR A 447 -34.83 11.03 -33.60
CA THR A 447 -34.58 11.07 -32.13
C THR A 447 -33.17 11.54 -31.77
N GLY A 448 -32.22 11.45 -32.71
CA GLY A 448 -30.79 11.68 -32.45
C GLY A 448 -30.13 10.52 -31.69
N LEU A 449 -30.84 9.42 -31.47
CA LEU A 449 -30.34 8.22 -30.75
C LEU A 449 -29.93 7.09 -31.71
N GLY A 450 -30.46 7.07 -32.95
CA GLY A 450 -30.25 5.94 -33.86
C GLY A 450 -28.78 5.65 -34.17
N LEU A 451 -27.95 6.68 -34.49
CA LEU A 451 -26.51 6.46 -34.75
C LEU A 451 -25.71 6.12 -33.52
N SER A 452 -26.07 6.62 -32.34
CA SER A 452 -25.43 6.21 -31.08
C SER A 452 -25.75 4.74 -30.72
N ILE A 453 -26.98 4.29 -31.03
CA ILE A 453 -27.36 2.87 -30.90
C ILE A 453 -26.58 2.02 -31.90
N VAL A 454 -26.45 2.46 -33.17
CA VAL A 454 -25.61 1.75 -34.17
C VAL A 454 -24.18 1.58 -33.67
N LYS A 455 -23.54 2.65 -33.21
CA LYS A 455 -22.16 2.62 -32.66
C LYS A 455 -22.05 1.64 -31.54
N GLN A 456 -22.98 1.64 -30.59
CA GLN A 456 -22.99 0.75 -29.46
C GLN A 456 -23.15 -0.72 -29.85
N ILE A 457 -24.02 -1.01 -30.83
CA ILE A 457 -24.21 -2.39 -31.37
C ILE A 457 -22.91 -2.87 -32.03
N VAL A 458 -22.27 -2.04 -32.83
CA VAL A 458 -21.00 -2.34 -33.50
C VAL A 458 -19.90 -2.62 -32.48
N ASP A 459 -19.77 -1.78 -31.46
CA ASP A 459 -18.76 -1.94 -30.40
C ASP A 459 -18.99 -3.22 -29.58
N GLN A 460 -20.25 -3.58 -29.30
CA GLN A 460 -20.60 -4.83 -28.62
C GLN A 460 -20.25 -6.09 -29.43
N HIS A 461 -20.33 -6.01 -30.76
CA HIS A 461 -19.93 -7.10 -31.66
C HIS A 461 -18.43 -7.10 -31.97
N GLY A 462 -17.63 -6.18 -31.36
CA GLY A 462 -16.19 -6.08 -31.60
C GLY A 462 -15.83 -5.57 -33.00
N GLY A 463 -16.73 -4.82 -33.63
CA GLY A 463 -16.56 -4.27 -34.97
C GLY A 463 -16.12 -2.81 -35.00
N SER A 464 -16.13 -2.23 -36.19
CA SER A 464 -15.89 -0.81 -36.43
C SER A 464 -16.96 -0.19 -37.35
N ILE A 465 -17.22 1.10 -37.19
CA ILE A 465 -18.06 1.89 -38.06
C ILE A 465 -17.29 3.10 -38.55
N GLU A 466 -17.32 3.33 -39.84
CA GLU A 466 -16.73 4.47 -40.52
C GLU A 466 -17.81 5.27 -41.27
N VAL A 467 -17.60 6.59 -41.43
CA VAL A 467 -18.48 7.48 -42.15
C VAL A 467 -17.67 8.31 -43.11
N GLN A 468 -18.11 8.33 -44.37
CA GLN A 468 -17.59 9.20 -45.42
C GLN A 468 -18.74 10.06 -45.92
N SER A 469 -18.59 11.37 -45.86
CA SER A 469 -19.66 12.28 -46.29
C SER A 469 -19.10 13.56 -46.88
N GLN A 470 -19.82 14.09 -47.86
CA GLN A 470 -19.54 15.40 -48.43
C GLN A 470 -20.85 16.16 -48.57
N LEU A 471 -20.84 17.42 -48.15
CA LEU A 471 -22.03 18.27 -48.20
C LEU A 471 -22.62 18.31 -49.62
N ASN A 472 -23.94 18.10 -49.77
CA ASN A 472 -24.72 18.00 -51.01
C ASN A 472 -24.28 16.88 -51.98
N LYS A 473 -23.51 15.88 -51.52
CA LYS A 473 -23.16 14.71 -52.35
C LYS A 473 -23.64 13.39 -51.77
N GLY A 474 -23.99 13.39 -50.47
CA GLY A 474 -24.47 12.21 -49.76
C GLY A 474 -23.51 11.70 -48.71
N THR A 475 -23.89 10.59 -48.07
CA THR A 475 -23.17 9.94 -46.98
C THR A 475 -23.07 8.45 -47.19
N THR A 476 -21.93 7.88 -46.84
CA THR A 476 -21.70 6.42 -46.80
C THR A 476 -21.32 6.03 -45.42
N PHE A 477 -22.11 5.15 -44.79
CA PHE A 477 -21.76 4.47 -43.55
C PHE A 477 -21.26 3.07 -43.89
N THR A 478 -20.11 2.69 -43.32
CA THR A 478 -19.51 1.37 -43.51
C THR A 478 -19.31 0.72 -42.15
N VAL A 479 -19.93 -0.43 -41.92
CA VAL A 479 -19.84 -1.24 -40.70
C VAL A 479 -19.06 -2.50 -41.01
N THR A 480 -18.02 -2.76 -40.23
CA THR A 480 -17.22 -3.96 -40.32
C THR A 480 -17.39 -4.77 -39.02
N LEU A 481 -17.93 -5.98 -39.16
CA LEU A 481 -18.09 -6.92 -38.04
C LEU A 481 -17.23 -8.15 -38.23
N PRO A 482 -16.57 -8.69 -37.19
CA PRO A 482 -15.86 -9.98 -37.29
C PRO A 482 -16.86 -11.12 -37.49
N LEU A 483 -16.49 -12.12 -38.30
CA LEU A 483 -17.37 -13.30 -38.51
C LEU A 483 -17.57 -14.11 -37.25
N VAL A 484 -16.55 -14.11 -36.36
CA VAL A 484 -16.60 -14.64 -35.01
C VAL A 484 -16.15 -13.52 -34.07
N PRO A 485 -16.97 -13.08 -33.12
CA PRO A 485 -16.55 -12.06 -32.15
C PRO A 485 -15.30 -12.52 -31.40
N LYS A 486 -14.32 -11.62 -31.23
CA LYS A 486 -13.20 -11.88 -30.31
C LYS A 486 -13.81 -11.99 -28.91
N GLU A 487 -13.57 -13.12 -28.23
CA GLU A 487 -13.86 -13.24 -26.80
C GLU A 487 -13.26 -12.01 -26.11
N ALA A 488 -14.10 -11.30 -25.34
CA ALA A 488 -13.64 -10.21 -24.50
C ALA A 488 -12.63 -10.80 -23.52
N THR A 489 -11.36 -10.55 -23.74
CA THR A 489 -10.30 -10.88 -22.78
C THR A 489 -10.59 -10.08 -21.52
N GLU A 490 -10.86 -10.82 -20.41
CA GLU A 490 -11.08 -10.30 -19.05
C GLU A 490 -9.97 -9.35 -18.58
#